data_738828441a71be07415e31835f494c05
#
_entry.id   738828441a71be07415e31835f494c05
#
_cell.length_a   1.000
_cell.length_b   1.000
_cell.length_c   1.000
_cell.angle_alpha   90.00
_cell.angle_beta   90.00
_cell.angle_gamma   90.00
#
_symmetry.space_group_name_H-M   'P 1'
#
loop_
_entity.id
_entity.type
_entity.pdbx_description
1 polymer ?
#
loop_
_entity_poly.entity_id
_entity_poly.type
_entity_poly.pdbx_seq_one_letter_code
_entity_poly.pdbx_strand_id
1 'polypeptide(L)'
;MTHAALRLLRLALPALLLATSLVAQDKPQAKKEGPIQDNSFLIEEAYNQEVGVVQHINTFTRYQDSKDWVYTFTQEWPFGSQAHQVSFTLPYQRLGASLDGKQGFGDVALNYRYQLLGDGDALVAISPRLSVLLPTGDAKTGYGRGALGLQVMFPVSWVLNDSFAAHTNIGATHTPRAQNPLGERASTQDLMLGQSLIWLVNPRFNVMLEYVHTGAQAVAGPNQTERMTSTYLSPGIRWAYNFPSGLQIVPGLAFPIGVGASKGEKAVFLYLSFEHPFK
;
A
#
# COMPACT_ATOMS: atom_id res chain seq x y z
N MET A 1 -20.31 5.74 -25.68
CA MET A 1 -19.04 5.90 -24.97
C MET A 1 -18.00 5.07 -25.68
N THR A 2 -16.87 5.62 -26.06
CA THR A 2 -15.87 4.92 -26.85
C THR A 2 -15.03 4.02 -25.94
N HIS A 3 -14.58 2.87 -26.44
CA HIS A 3 -13.70 1.91 -25.73
C HIS A 3 -12.47 2.54 -25.06
N ALA A 4 -12.06 3.74 -25.47
CA ALA A 4 -10.94 4.50 -24.89
C ALA A 4 -11.26 5.03 -23.47
N ALA A 5 -12.47 5.51 -23.22
CA ALA A 5 -12.86 6.01 -21.88
C ALA A 5 -12.89 4.86 -20.84
N LEU A 6 -13.31 3.66 -21.29
CA LEU A 6 -13.35 2.47 -20.42
C LEU A 6 -11.94 1.98 -20.02
N ARG A 7 -10.95 2.16 -20.91
CA ARG A 7 -9.55 1.78 -20.61
C ARG A 7 -8.87 2.73 -19.63
N LEU A 8 -9.16 4.02 -19.72
CA LEU A 8 -8.64 5.03 -18.78
C LEU A 8 -9.09 4.76 -17.33
N LEU A 9 -10.32 4.28 -17.21
CA LEU A 9 -10.92 3.98 -15.92
C LEU A 9 -10.23 2.80 -15.20
N ARG A 10 -9.75 1.81 -15.96
CA ARG A 10 -9.10 0.60 -15.40
C ARG A 10 -7.73 0.88 -14.78
N LEU A 11 -7.08 1.97 -15.15
CA LEU A 11 -5.69 2.24 -14.79
C LEU A 11 -5.53 3.14 -13.56
N ALA A 12 -6.57 3.92 -13.23
CA ALA A 12 -6.55 4.77 -12.03
C ALA A 12 -6.69 3.98 -10.71
N LEU A 13 -7.18 2.75 -10.78
CA LEU A 13 -7.47 1.92 -9.60
C LEU A 13 -6.23 1.40 -8.86
N PRO A 14 -5.22 0.83 -9.56
CA PRO A 14 -4.06 0.25 -8.88
C PRO A 14 -3.24 1.28 -8.10
N ALA A 15 -3.25 2.54 -8.56
CA ALA A 15 -2.51 3.60 -7.88
C ALA A 15 -3.04 3.90 -6.46
N LEU A 16 -4.33 3.77 -6.24
CA LEU A 16 -4.92 3.99 -4.92
C LEU A 16 -4.63 2.84 -3.95
N LEU A 17 -4.51 1.61 -4.49
CA LEU A 17 -4.23 0.42 -3.68
C LEU A 17 -2.80 0.37 -3.15
N LEU A 18 -1.84 0.88 -3.94
CA LEU A 18 -0.43 0.88 -3.57
C LEU A 18 -0.08 1.95 -2.51
N ALA A 19 -0.93 2.97 -2.35
CA ALA A 19 -0.78 3.97 -1.29
C ALA A 19 -1.10 3.42 0.12
N THR A 20 -1.50 2.16 0.25
CA THR A 20 -1.93 1.58 1.52
C THR A 20 -0.95 0.61 2.15
N SER A 21 0.22 0.36 1.53
CA SER A 21 1.20 -0.57 2.08
C SER A 21 2.08 0.11 3.13
N LEU A 22 2.02 -0.32 4.35
CA LEU A 22 2.80 0.23 5.45
C LEU A 22 2.90 -0.71 6.65
N VAL A 23 4.00 -0.85 7.20
CA VAL A 23 4.72 -0.70 8.46
C VAL A 23 5.45 -1.92 8.97
N ALA A 24 6.60 -1.70 9.49
CA ALA A 24 7.33 -2.66 10.29
C ALA A 24 8.00 -2.07 11.51
N GLN A 25 8.34 -2.89 12.44
CA GLN A 25 9.10 -2.52 13.61
C GLN A 25 10.20 -3.49 13.95
N ASP A 26 11.33 -3.00 14.43
CA ASP A 26 12.07 -3.63 15.50
C ASP A 26 13.08 -2.72 16.22
N LYS A 27 13.42 -3.05 17.46
CA LYS A 27 14.06 -2.24 18.49
C LYS A 27 15.58 -2.12 18.43
N PRO A 28 16.16 -0.95 18.82
CA PRO A 28 17.61 -0.83 19.01
C PRO A 28 18.03 -1.50 20.34
N GLN A 29 17.96 -2.79 20.45
CA GLN A 29 18.62 -3.60 21.47
C GLN A 29 19.30 -4.80 20.81
N ALA A 30 20.46 -5.20 21.33
CA ALA A 30 21.12 -6.44 20.97
C ALA A 30 20.29 -7.65 21.41
N LYS A 31 19.07 -7.77 20.85
CA LYS A 31 18.23 -8.97 20.88
C LYS A 31 18.74 -9.96 19.84
N LYS A 32 18.52 -11.25 20.05
CA LYS A 32 18.61 -12.25 18.99
C LYS A 32 17.93 -11.68 17.76
N GLU A 33 18.59 -11.75 16.59
CA GLU A 33 17.97 -11.38 15.33
C GLU A 33 16.63 -12.13 15.21
N GLY A 34 15.54 -11.39 15.38
CA GLY A 34 14.19 -11.88 15.13
C GLY A 34 13.93 -12.02 13.62
N PRO A 35 12.85 -12.65 13.20
CA PRO A 35 12.43 -12.64 11.82
C PRO A 35 12.17 -11.19 11.37
N ILE A 36 12.27 -10.92 10.07
CA ILE A 36 11.96 -9.61 9.50
C ILE A 36 10.50 -9.29 9.83
N GLN A 37 10.28 -8.29 10.67
CA GLN A 37 8.98 -7.70 10.91
C GLN A 37 8.93 -6.42 10.07
N ASP A 38 8.39 -6.51 8.90
CA ASP A 38 8.22 -5.41 7.95
C ASP A 38 7.00 -5.73 7.11
N ASN A 39 6.41 -4.76 6.47
CA ASN A 39 5.25 -4.97 5.61
C ASN A 39 5.44 -6.19 4.71
N SER A 40 4.37 -6.93 4.52
CA SER A 40 4.16 -7.56 3.23
C SER A 40 4.16 -6.47 2.16
N PHE A 41 4.12 -6.76 0.89
CA PHE A 41 4.29 -5.73 -0.14
C PHE A 41 3.00 -4.95 -0.43
N LEU A 42 1.86 -5.68 -0.52
CA LEU A 42 0.54 -5.11 -0.82
C LEU A 42 -0.36 -5.05 0.42
N ILE A 43 0.03 -5.73 1.50
CA ILE A 43 -0.72 -5.87 2.74
C ILE A 43 0.08 -5.25 3.88
N GLU A 44 -0.57 -4.38 4.63
CA GLU A 44 0.02 -3.74 5.83
C GLU A 44 0.10 -4.75 6.97
N GLU A 45 1.20 -4.71 7.72
CA GLU A 45 1.22 -5.33 9.04
C GLU A 45 0.61 -4.39 10.10
N ALA A 46 0.30 -4.94 11.26
CA ALA A 46 -0.39 -4.22 12.33
C ALA A 46 0.54 -3.82 13.48
N TYR A 47 1.79 -3.47 13.19
CA TYR A 47 2.73 -2.97 14.18
C TYR A 47 3.13 -1.53 13.86
N ASN A 48 3.17 -0.67 14.89
CA ASN A 48 3.62 0.72 14.75
C ASN A 48 5.13 0.83 14.98
N GLN A 49 5.74 1.84 14.39
CA GLN A 49 7.14 2.17 14.57
C GLN A 49 7.45 2.45 16.04
N GLU A 50 8.65 2.03 16.48
CA GLU A 50 9.13 2.26 17.82
C GLU A 50 9.53 3.71 18.06
N VAL A 51 9.43 4.12 19.30
CA VAL A 51 9.87 5.45 19.72
C VAL A 51 11.37 5.63 19.36
N GLY A 52 11.63 6.69 18.63
CA GLY A 52 12.98 7.02 18.16
C GLY A 52 13.42 6.32 16.88
N VAL A 53 12.51 5.65 16.17
CA VAL A 53 12.78 5.02 14.87
C VAL A 53 11.94 5.67 13.79
N VAL A 54 12.55 5.93 12.64
CA VAL A 54 11.86 6.39 11.41
C VAL A 54 12.04 5.36 10.31
N GLN A 55 10.97 5.15 9.55
CA GLN A 55 11.00 4.26 8.39
C GLN A 55 10.70 5.02 7.10
N HIS A 56 11.45 4.69 6.05
CA HIS A 56 11.26 5.18 4.69
C HIS A 56 10.97 3.99 3.78
N ILE A 57 9.81 3.98 3.15
CA ILE A 57 9.37 2.89 2.30
C ILE A 57 9.26 3.38 0.86
N ASN A 58 9.90 2.66 -0.04
CA ASN A 58 9.84 2.90 -1.46
C ASN A 58 9.22 1.67 -2.13
N THR A 59 8.19 1.87 -2.93
CA THR A 59 7.62 0.81 -3.77
C THR A 59 7.63 1.23 -5.23
N PHE A 60 7.81 0.27 -6.12
CA PHE A 60 7.70 0.49 -7.55
C PHE A 60 6.98 -0.68 -8.18
N THR A 61 5.83 -0.40 -8.81
CA THR A 61 5.05 -1.40 -9.55
C THR A 61 5.08 -1.07 -11.03
N ARG A 62 5.37 -2.06 -11.87
CA ARG A 62 5.27 -1.94 -13.32
C ARG A 62 4.39 -3.03 -13.90
N TYR A 63 3.30 -2.63 -14.54
CA TYR A 63 2.40 -3.51 -15.27
C TYR A 63 3.00 -3.87 -16.63
N GLN A 64 2.95 -5.17 -16.98
CA GLN A 64 3.66 -5.65 -18.18
C GLN A 64 2.94 -5.28 -19.48
N ASP A 65 1.61 -5.32 -19.49
CA ASP A 65 0.83 -5.11 -20.71
C ASP A 65 0.62 -3.62 -21.00
N SER A 66 0.11 -2.86 -20.03
CA SER A 66 -0.15 -1.42 -20.18
C SER A 66 1.12 -0.57 -20.18
N LYS A 67 2.25 -1.12 -19.69
CA LYS A 67 3.51 -0.39 -19.42
C LYS A 67 3.37 0.73 -18.39
N ASP A 68 2.26 0.78 -17.70
CA ASP A 68 2.04 1.71 -16.60
C ASP A 68 2.94 1.36 -15.42
N TRP A 69 3.26 2.39 -14.65
CA TRP A 69 4.01 2.19 -13.42
C TRP A 69 3.57 3.17 -12.34
N VAL A 70 3.72 2.74 -11.12
CA VAL A 70 3.48 3.55 -9.92
C VAL A 70 4.68 3.40 -9.01
N TYR A 71 5.24 4.51 -8.59
CA TYR A 71 6.20 4.63 -7.50
C TYR A 71 5.50 5.27 -6.32
N THR A 72 5.73 4.75 -5.10
CA THR A 72 5.30 5.41 -3.86
C THR A 72 6.48 5.61 -2.93
N PHE A 73 6.54 6.76 -2.32
CA PHE A 73 7.40 7.04 -1.17
C PHE A 73 6.52 7.25 0.05
N THR A 74 6.80 6.51 1.10
CA THR A 74 6.15 6.70 2.40
C THR A 74 7.19 6.92 3.46
N GLN A 75 6.90 7.83 4.38
CA GLN A 75 7.71 8.05 5.56
C GLN A 75 6.84 7.99 6.80
N GLU A 76 7.32 7.29 7.83
CA GLU A 76 6.58 6.94 9.03
C GLU A 76 7.34 7.29 10.30
N TRP A 77 6.61 7.78 11.30
CA TRP A 77 7.15 8.13 12.60
C TRP A 77 6.21 7.69 13.73
N PRO A 78 6.75 7.26 14.87
CA PRO A 78 5.98 7.21 16.09
C PRO A 78 5.64 8.64 16.53
N PHE A 79 4.46 8.84 17.11
CA PHE A 79 3.99 10.13 17.58
C PHE A 79 3.69 10.05 19.08
N GLY A 80 4.56 10.63 19.91
CA GLY A 80 4.43 10.63 21.38
C GLY A 80 4.72 9.27 22.04
N SER A 81 4.25 8.18 21.46
CA SER A 81 4.52 6.80 21.90
C SER A 81 4.37 5.84 20.71
N GLN A 82 4.79 4.59 20.90
CA GLN A 82 4.58 3.53 19.91
C GLN A 82 3.09 3.24 19.61
N ALA A 83 2.19 3.59 20.54
CA ALA A 83 0.77 3.42 20.28
C ALA A 83 0.23 4.31 19.14
N HIS A 84 0.95 5.37 18.79
CA HIS A 84 0.53 6.34 17.79
C HIS A 84 1.58 6.47 16.70
N GLN A 85 1.17 6.37 15.47
CA GLN A 85 2.03 6.57 14.31
C GLN A 85 1.39 7.55 13.32
N VAL A 86 2.21 8.44 12.79
CA VAL A 86 1.85 9.30 11.68
C VAL A 86 2.73 8.98 10.47
N SER A 87 2.18 9.11 9.29
CA SER A 87 2.93 8.95 8.05
C SER A 87 2.31 9.75 6.91
N PHE A 88 3.09 9.96 5.87
CA PHE A 88 2.55 10.41 4.58
C PHE A 88 3.00 9.47 3.47
N THR A 89 2.16 9.36 2.43
CA THR A 89 2.49 8.61 1.21
C THR A 89 2.37 9.53 0.00
N LEU A 90 3.43 9.57 -0.79
CA LEU A 90 3.54 10.37 -2.01
C LEU A 90 3.63 9.46 -3.22
N PRO A 91 2.57 9.32 -4.04
CA PRO A 91 2.60 8.56 -5.27
C PRO A 91 3.11 9.40 -6.45
N TYR A 92 3.98 8.81 -7.29
CA TYR A 92 4.38 9.33 -8.58
C TYR A 92 4.19 8.25 -9.63
N GLN A 93 3.52 8.56 -10.73
CA GLN A 93 2.99 7.52 -11.59
C GLN A 93 2.94 7.91 -13.05
N ARG A 94 2.94 6.91 -13.91
CA ARG A 94 2.61 7.00 -15.32
C ARG A 94 1.45 6.03 -15.60
N LEU A 95 0.31 6.58 -15.98
CA LEU A 95 -0.91 5.82 -16.25
C LEU A 95 -1.35 6.03 -17.69
N GLY A 96 -1.65 4.93 -18.35
CA GLY A 96 -2.32 4.88 -19.64
C GLY A 96 -1.50 5.35 -20.83
N ALA A 97 -1.23 4.44 -21.73
CA ALA A 97 -0.73 4.78 -23.06
C ALA A 97 -1.66 5.77 -23.80
N SER A 98 -2.95 5.83 -23.41
CA SER A 98 -3.98 6.73 -23.96
C SER A 98 -3.91 8.17 -23.44
N LEU A 99 -3.11 8.45 -22.41
CA LEU A 99 -2.87 9.79 -21.85
C LEU A 99 -1.52 10.37 -22.30
N ASP A 100 -1.07 10.09 -23.51
CA ASP A 100 0.22 10.51 -24.08
C ASP A 100 1.44 10.03 -23.27
N GLY A 101 1.28 9.04 -22.37
CA GLY A 101 2.34 8.49 -21.54
C GLY A 101 2.99 9.51 -20.62
N LYS A 102 2.29 10.57 -20.25
CA LYS A 102 2.73 11.56 -19.26
C LYS A 102 2.87 10.89 -17.89
N GLN A 103 3.62 11.51 -17.03
CA GLN A 103 3.83 11.09 -15.65
C GLN A 103 3.55 12.28 -14.72
N GLY A 104 3.11 11.99 -13.49
CA GLY A 104 2.76 13.02 -12.52
C GLY A 104 2.55 12.47 -11.12
N PHE A 105 2.44 13.39 -10.17
CA PHE A 105 2.09 13.06 -8.80
C PHE A 105 0.60 12.71 -8.68
N GLY A 106 0.31 11.74 -7.83
CA GLY A 106 -1.05 11.40 -7.42
C GLY A 106 -1.51 12.19 -6.19
N ASP A 107 -2.63 11.76 -5.63
CA ASP A 107 -3.14 12.32 -4.38
C ASP A 107 -2.27 11.87 -3.20
N VAL A 108 -1.78 12.81 -2.40
CA VAL A 108 -0.99 12.54 -1.19
C VAL A 108 -1.90 12.02 -0.09
N ALA A 109 -1.50 10.94 0.57
CA ALA A 109 -2.16 10.44 1.76
C ALA A 109 -1.44 10.92 3.03
N LEU A 110 -2.19 11.47 3.97
CA LEU A 110 -1.75 11.70 5.36
C LEU A 110 -2.41 10.66 6.24
N ASN A 111 -1.61 9.90 6.97
CA ASN A 111 -2.07 8.73 7.71
C ASN A 111 -1.84 8.90 9.20
N TYR A 112 -2.81 8.43 9.97
CA TYR A 112 -2.68 8.23 11.41
C TYR A 112 -3.08 6.79 11.73
N ARG A 113 -2.24 6.08 12.48
CA ARG A 113 -2.46 4.70 12.90
C ARG A 113 -2.37 4.59 14.42
N TYR A 114 -3.31 3.85 14.99
CA TYR A 114 -3.37 3.59 16.42
C TYR A 114 -3.18 2.11 16.71
N GLN A 115 -2.18 1.76 17.55
CA GLN A 115 -1.97 0.39 18.01
C GLN A 115 -3.06 0.04 19.02
N LEU A 116 -4.13 -0.59 18.53
CA LEU A 116 -5.30 -0.91 19.36
C LEU A 116 -5.04 -2.16 20.23
N LEU A 117 -4.33 -3.15 19.67
CA LEU A 117 -4.02 -4.41 20.34
C LEU A 117 -2.64 -4.89 19.92
N GLY A 118 -1.89 -5.44 20.87
CA GLY A 118 -0.58 -6.05 20.64
C GLY A 118 0.52 -5.03 20.34
N ASP A 119 1.72 -5.54 20.23
CA ASP A 119 2.93 -4.85 19.81
C ASP A 119 3.80 -5.81 18.98
N GLY A 120 5.03 -5.47 18.67
CA GLY A 120 5.92 -6.29 17.83
C GLY A 120 6.20 -7.70 18.35
N ASP A 121 6.01 -7.96 19.64
CA ASP A 121 6.21 -9.29 20.27
C ASP A 121 4.88 -10.07 20.45
N ALA A 122 3.73 -9.48 20.11
CA ALA A 122 2.42 -10.08 20.32
C ALA A 122 2.08 -11.12 19.23
N LEU A 123 1.39 -12.21 19.64
CA LEU A 123 0.89 -13.21 18.69
C LEU A 123 -0.21 -12.66 17.77
N VAL A 124 -0.94 -11.67 18.24
CA VAL A 124 -1.97 -10.96 17.47
C VAL A 124 -1.84 -9.48 17.72
N ALA A 125 -1.78 -8.70 16.67
CA ALA A 125 -1.78 -7.25 16.71
C ALA A 125 -2.88 -6.66 15.81
N ILE A 126 -3.46 -5.53 16.22
CA ILE A 126 -4.47 -4.80 15.47
C ILE A 126 -4.13 -3.31 15.54
N SER A 127 -4.04 -2.65 14.38
CA SER A 127 -3.75 -1.21 14.33
C SER A 127 -4.56 -0.48 13.25
N PRO A 128 -5.80 -0.07 13.55
CA PRO A 128 -6.61 0.70 12.62
C PRO A 128 -5.91 1.99 12.19
N ARG A 129 -6.02 2.29 10.89
CA ARG A 129 -5.46 3.47 10.25
C ARG A 129 -6.57 4.33 9.63
N LEU A 130 -6.50 5.63 9.87
CA LEU A 130 -7.27 6.65 9.19
C LEU A 130 -6.36 7.45 8.26
N SER A 131 -6.78 7.65 7.02
CA SER A 131 -6.05 8.47 6.06
C SER A 131 -6.92 9.57 5.47
N VAL A 132 -6.32 10.74 5.30
CA VAL A 132 -6.86 11.85 4.52
C VAL A 132 -6.14 11.88 3.18
N LEU A 133 -6.88 11.72 2.09
CA LEU A 133 -6.36 11.78 0.72
C LEU A 133 -6.52 13.21 0.22
N LEU A 134 -5.41 13.91 0.03
CA LEU A 134 -5.37 15.28 -0.42
C LEU A 134 -5.45 15.33 -1.95
N PRO A 135 -6.27 16.21 -2.55
CA PRO A 135 -6.41 16.31 -4.00
C PRO A 135 -5.22 17.04 -4.65
N THR A 136 -4.03 16.49 -4.48
CA THR A 136 -2.77 17.05 -5.00
C THR A 136 -2.44 16.56 -6.40
N GLY A 137 -3.00 15.43 -6.81
CA GLY A 137 -2.88 14.92 -8.16
C GLY A 137 -3.78 15.67 -9.15
N ASP A 138 -3.36 15.74 -10.41
CA ASP A 138 -4.15 16.38 -11.45
C ASP A 138 -5.28 15.44 -11.92
N ALA A 139 -6.52 15.76 -11.55
CA ALA A 139 -7.70 15.00 -11.95
C ALA A 139 -7.95 15.03 -13.47
N LYS A 140 -7.53 16.10 -14.18
CA LYS A 140 -7.68 16.20 -15.64
C LYS A 140 -6.80 15.21 -16.40
N THR A 141 -5.69 14.81 -15.79
CA THR A 141 -4.80 13.78 -16.34
C THR A 141 -5.07 12.40 -15.74
N GLY A 142 -6.04 12.27 -14.82
CA GLY A 142 -6.38 11.03 -14.14
C GLY A 142 -5.40 10.63 -13.03
N TYR A 143 -4.51 11.52 -12.59
CA TYR A 143 -3.55 11.23 -11.51
C TYR A 143 -4.10 11.49 -10.12
N GLY A 144 -5.22 12.21 -9.98
CA GLY A 144 -5.90 12.47 -8.72
C GLY A 144 -7.40 12.39 -8.85
N ARG A 145 -8.09 12.40 -7.70
CA ARG A 145 -9.56 12.39 -7.62
C ARG A 145 -10.18 13.78 -7.65
N GLY A 146 -9.37 14.85 -7.59
CA GLY A 146 -9.85 16.24 -7.60
C GLY A 146 -10.78 16.62 -6.44
N ALA A 147 -10.81 15.84 -5.39
CA ALA A 147 -11.58 16.04 -4.17
C ALA A 147 -10.89 15.34 -3.00
N LEU A 148 -11.10 15.87 -1.80
CA LEU A 148 -10.61 15.28 -0.56
C LEU A 148 -11.29 13.92 -0.33
N GLY A 149 -10.49 12.87 -0.07
CA GLY A 149 -10.94 11.53 0.27
C GLY A 149 -10.63 11.16 1.72
N LEU A 150 -11.38 10.22 2.25
CA LEU A 150 -11.13 9.59 3.54
C LEU A 150 -11.00 8.08 3.32
N GLN A 151 -9.98 7.48 3.95
CA GLN A 151 -9.78 6.03 3.95
C GLN A 151 -9.65 5.52 5.37
N VAL A 152 -10.30 4.40 5.65
CA VAL A 152 -10.09 3.60 6.86
C VAL A 152 -9.52 2.24 6.46
N MET A 153 -8.58 1.73 7.25
CA MET A 153 -7.95 0.44 7.08
C MET A 153 -7.86 -0.25 8.44
N PHE A 154 -8.09 -1.56 8.47
CA PHE A 154 -7.96 -2.41 9.65
C PHE A 154 -6.92 -3.51 9.38
N PRO A 155 -5.64 -3.22 9.59
CA PRO A 155 -4.60 -4.24 9.61
C PRO A 155 -4.70 -5.11 10.84
N VAL A 156 -4.55 -6.43 10.63
CA VAL A 156 -4.42 -7.44 11.67
C VAL A 156 -3.22 -8.32 11.33
N SER A 157 -2.30 -8.48 12.28
CA SER A 157 -1.13 -9.35 12.16
C SER A 157 -1.24 -10.54 13.10
N TRP A 158 -0.77 -11.68 12.64
CA TRP A 158 -0.84 -12.97 13.34
C TRP A 158 0.51 -13.66 13.27
N VAL A 159 1.10 -14.00 14.40
CA VAL A 159 2.20 -14.97 14.48
C VAL A 159 1.57 -16.34 14.60
N LEU A 160 1.59 -17.12 13.53
CA LEU A 160 0.95 -18.45 13.50
C LEU A 160 1.82 -19.48 14.21
N ASN A 161 3.13 -19.41 14.03
CA ASN A 161 4.16 -20.20 14.70
C ASN A 161 5.55 -19.62 14.37
N ASP A 162 6.63 -20.28 14.79
CA ASP A 162 8.00 -19.84 14.57
C ASP A 162 8.40 -19.72 13.09
N SER A 163 7.65 -20.33 12.19
CA SER A 163 7.94 -20.37 10.75
C SER A 163 6.97 -19.57 9.89
N PHE A 164 5.81 -19.17 10.42
CA PHE A 164 4.76 -18.52 9.63
C PHE A 164 4.13 -17.34 10.37
N ALA A 165 3.99 -16.24 9.66
CA ALA A 165 3.17 -15.09 10.02
C ALA A 165 2.13 -14.81 8.94
N ALA A 166 1.07 -14.09 9.28
CA ALA A 166 0.04 -13.68 8.35
C ALA A 166 -0.43 -12.25 8.66
N HIS A 167 -0.85 -11.52 7.62
CA HIS A 167 -1.48 -10.21 7.77
C HIS A 167 -2.79 -10.18 6.99
N THR A 168 -3.79 -9.56 7.59
CA THR A 168 -5.11 -9.35 6.97
C THR A 168 -5.42 -7.87 6.96
N ASN A 169 -5.85 -7.33 5.83
CA ASN A 169 -6.32 -5.95 5.74
C ASN A 169 -7.74 -5.90 5.20
N ILE A 170 -8.58 -5.09 5.83
CA ILE A 170 -9.90 -4.71 5.34
C ILE A 170 -9.95 -3.19 5.33
N GLY A 171 -10.30 -2.60 4.20
CA GLY A 171 -10.29 -1.17 4.03
C GLY A 171 -11.44 -0.63 3.20
N ALA A 172 -11.80 0.63 3.45
CA ALA A 172 -12.77 1.37 2.67
C ALA A 172 -12.26 2.79 2.42
N THR A 173 -12.48 3.29 1.21
CA THR A 173 -12.17 4.67 0.84
C THR A 173 -13.45 5.35 0.34
N HIS A 174 -13.70 6.58 0.80
CA HIS A 174 -14.78 7.42 0.33
C HIS A 174 -14.24 8.75 -0.18
N THR A 175 -14.58 9.12 -1.43
CA THR A 175 -14.21 10.40 -2.01
C THR A 175 -15.48 11.11 -2.48
N PRO A 176 -15.99 12.07 -1.69
CA PRO A 176 -17.14 12.87 -2.11
C PRO A 176 -16.74 13.75 -3.31
N ARG A 177 -17.62 13.80 -4.33
CA ARG A 177 -17.42 14.63 -5.51
C ARG A 177 -16.09 14.38 -6.24
N ALA A 178 -15.63 13.13 -6.28
CA ALA A 178 -14.49 12.72 -7.11
C ALA A 178 -14.72 13.17 -8.55
N GLN A 179 -13.65 13.52 -9.25
CA GLN A 179 -13.67 14.06 -10.61
C GLN A 179 -12.98 13.10 -11.59
N ASN A 180 -13.56 12.96 -12.78
CA ASN A 180 -12.90 12.29 -13.91
C ASN A 180 -12.12 13.32 -14.79
N PRO A 181 -11.32 12.86 -15.78
CA PRO A 181 -10.60 13.77 -16.68
C PRO A 181 -11.47 14.73 -17.49
N LEU A 182 -12.75 14.46 -17.65
CA LEU A 182 -13.71 15.32 -18.34
C LEU A 182 -14.30 16.41 -17.43
N GLY A 183 -13.96 16.43 -16.14
CA GLY A 183 -14.46 17.36 -15.15
C GLY A 183 -15.80 16.95 -14.53
N GLU A 184 -16.36 15.83 -14.92
CA GLU A 184 -17.61 15.28 -14.35
C GLU A 184 -17.36 14.78 -12.92
N ARG A 185 -18.38 14.87 -12.06
CA ARG A 185 -18.24 14.58 -10.63
C ARG A 185 -19.27 13.58 -10.12
N ALA A 186 -18.82 12.67 -9.28
CA ALA A 186 -19.67 11.76 -8.51
C ALA A 186 -19.00 11.39 -7.19
N SER A 187 -19.77 10.92 -6.22
CA SER A 187 -19.24 10.34 -4.97
C SER A 187 -18.81 8.90 -5.24
N THR A 188 -17.58 8.55 -4.85
CA THR A 188 -17.01 7.21 -5.06
C THR A 188 -16.72 6.50 -3.76
N GLN A 189 -16.83 5.17 -3.79
CA GLN A 189 -16.50 4.27 -2.69
C GLN A 189 -15.67 3.10 -3.21
N ASP A 190 -14.56 2.84 -2.51
CA ASP A 190 -13.69 1.71 -2.80
C ASP A 190 -13.62 0.80 -1.57
N LEU A 191 -13.57 -0.50 -1.79
CA LEU A 191 -13.40 -1.51 -0.77
C LEU A 191 -12.17 -2.36 -1.11
N MET A 192 -11.40 -2.73 -0.07
CA MET A 192 -10.24 -3.60 -0.21
C MET A 192 -10.31 -4.72 0.83
N LEU A 193 -9.95 -5.92 0.40
CA LEU A 193 -9.67 -7.08 1.23
C LEU A 193 -8.32 -7.64 0.83
N GLY A 194 -7.44 -7.84 1.78
CA GLY A 194 -6.11 -8.39 1.55
C GLY A 194 -5.71 -9.42 2.59
N GLN A 195 -4.94 -10.41 2.16
CA GLN A 195 -4.38 -11.46 2.99
C GLN A 195 -2.95 -11.73 2.55
N SER A 196 -2.03 -11.82 3.51
CA SER A 196 -0.64 -12.24 3.31
C SER A 196 -0.35 -13.48 4.15
N LEU A 197 0.39 -14.42 3.60
CA LEU A 197 1.03 -15.51 4.31
C LEU A 197 2.53 -15.42 4.08
N ILE A 198 3.31 -15.38 5.18
CA ILE A 198 4.74 -15.18 5.17
C ILE A 198 5.41 -16.41 5.78
N TRP A 199 6.27 -17.04 5.01
CA TRP A 199 7.19 -18.06 5.51
C TRP A 199 8.50 -17.40 5.95
N LEU A 200 8.77 -17.48 7.25
CA LEU A 200 9.95 -16.96 7.93
C LEU A 200 11.09 -17.99 7.77
N VAL A 201 11.71 -18.04 6.60
CA VAL A 201 12.74 -19.05 6.25
C VAL A 201 13.93 -18.94 7.19
N ASN A 202 14.36 -17.73 7.50
CA ASN A 202 15.36 -17.42 8.51
C ASN A 202 15.22 -15.94 8.95
N PRO A 203 15.95 -15.47 9.97
CA PRO A 203 15.83 -14.09 10.46
C PRO A 203 16.06 -12.98 9.43
N ARG A 204 16.65 -13.29 8.28
CA ARG A 204 16.97 -12.30 7.24
C ARG A 204 16.36 -12.57 5.90
N PHE A 205 15.50 -13.60 5.77
CA PHE A 205 14.89 -13.94 4.49
C PHE A 205 13.51 -14.54 4.66
N ASN A 206 12.53 -13.94 3.98
CA ASN A 206 11.14 -14.38 3.96
C ASN A 206 10.68 -14.66 2.53
N VAL A 207 9.80 -15.65 2.40
CA VAL A 207 8.99 -15.90 1.20
C VAL A 207 7.55 -15.59 1.54
N MET A 208 6.82 -14.94 0.66
CA MET A 208 5.43 -14.54 0.92
C MET A 208 4.52 -14.79 -0.26
N LEU A 209 3.26 -14.98 0.04
CA LEU A 209 2.17 -15.01 -0.91
C LEU A 209 1.07 -14.06 -0.42
N GLU A 210 0.70 -13.11 -1.25
CA GLU A 210 -0.35 -12.16 -0.95
C GLU A 210 -1.55 -12.37 -1.88
N TYR A 211 -2.73 -12.14 -1.35
CA TYR A 211 -3.99 -12.02 -2.07
C TYR A 211 -4.56 -10.64 -1.82
N VAL A 212 -4.91 -9.92 -2.87
CA VAL A 212 -5.57 -8.62 -2.78
C VAL A 212 -6.78 -8.59 -3.69
N HIS A 213 -7.93 -8.24 -3.12
CA HIS A 213 -9.16 -7.99 -3.86
C HIS A 213 -9.63 -6.56 -3.62
N THR A 214 -9.97 -5.85 -4.70
CA THR A 214 -10.48 -4.48 -4.63
C THR A 214 -11.72 -4.35 -5.48
N GLY A 215 -12.74 -3.73 -4.91
CA GLY A 215 -13.89 -3.21 -5.63
C GLY A 215 -13.90 -1.69 -5.51
N ALA A 216 -13.63 -0.99 -6.60
CA ALA A 216 -13.54 0.46 -6.59
C ALA A 216 -14.54 1.10 -7.56
N GLN A 217 -14.92 2.34 -7.27
CA GLN A 217 -15.78 3.12 -8.15
C GLN A 217 -14.99 4.21 -8.85
N ALA A 218 -15.27 4.38 -10.13
CA ALA A 218 -14.77 5.50 -10.91
C ALA A 218 -15.95 6.36 -11.39
N VAL A 219 -15.70 7.65 -11.57
CA VAL A 219 -16.71 8.58 -12.09
C VAL A 219 -16.94 8.29 -13.57
N ALA A 220 -18.17 7.88 -13.92
CA ALA A 220 -18.59 7.53 -15.29
C ALA A 220 -19.42 8.62 -15.95
N GLY A 221 -19.85 9.62 -15.19
CA GLY A 221 -20.67 10.75 -15.65
C GLY A 221 -21.12 11.61 -14.47
N PRO A 222 -21.90 12.68 -14.70
CA PRO A 222 -22.43 13.52 -13.62
C PRO A 222 -23.29 12.71 -12.65
N ASN A 223 -22.84 12.59 -11.40
CA ASN A 223 -23.44 11.76 -10.33
C ASN A 223 -23.58 10.27 -10.70
N GLN A 224 -22.75 9.77 -11.61
CA GLN A 224 -22.76 8.38 -12.04
C GLN A 224 -21.38 7.74 -11.78
N THR A 225 -21.39 6.51 -11.28
CA THR A 225 -20.18 5.72 -11.06
C THR A 225 -20.25 4.38 -11.75
N GLU A 226 -19.10 3.87 -12.16
CA GLU A 226 -18.92 2.51 -12.63
C GLU A 226 -18.07 1.75 -11.62
N ARG A 227 -18.45 0.51 -11.28
CA ARG A 227 -17.68 -0.35 -10.40
C ARG A 227 -16.71 -1.20 -11.20
N MET A 228 -15.49 -1.23 -10.70
CA MET A 228 -14.42 -2.07 -11.23
C MET A 228 -13.89 -2.94 -10.11
N THR A 229 -13.57 -4.19 -10.45
CA THR A 229 -12.95 -5.12 -9.50
C THR A 229 -11.59 -5.55 -10.01
N SER A 230 -10.64 -5.66 -9.11
CA SER A 230 -9.35 -6.25 -9.39
C SER A 230 -9.00 -7.30 -8.33
N THR A 231 -8.29 -8.34 -8.74
CA THR A 231 -7.84 -9.40 -7.85
C THR A 231 -6.48 -9.88 -8.29
N TYR A 232 -5.53 -9.91 -7.34
CA TYR A 232 -4.17 -10.36 -7.58
C TYR A 232 -3.73 -11.41 -6.57
N LEU A 233 -2.95 -12.37 -7.06
CA LEU A 233 -2.06 -13.20 -6.26
C LEU A 233 -0.64 -12.71 -6.51
N SER A 234 0.11 -12.46 -5.42
CA SER A 234 1.43 -11.85 -5.50
C SER A 234 2.45 -12.68 -4.71
N PRO A 235 3.10 -13.67 -5.35
CA PRO A 235 4.26 -14.33 -4.76
C PRO A 235 5.43 -13.35 -4.70
N GLY A 236 6.18 -13.38 -3.59
CA GLY A 236 7.31 -12.50 -3.38
C GLY A 236 8.35 -13.02 -2.40
N ILE A 237 9.48 -12.34 -2.38
CA ILE A 237 10.59 -12.58 -1.46
C ILE A 237 11.11 -11.25 -0.93
N ARG A 238 11.56 -11.23 0.31
CA ARG A 238 12.28 -10.09 0.90
C ARG A 238 13.45 -10.59 1.73
N TRP A 239 14.44 -9.72 1.90
CA TRP A 239 15.58 -10.00 2.78
C TRP A 239 16.03 -8.75 3.50
N ALA A 240 16.70 -8.89 4.64
CA ALA A 240 17.14 -7.79 5.47
C ALA A 240 18.66 -7.73 5.60
N TYR A 241 19.17 -6.51 5.58
CA TYR A 241 20.53 -6.15 5.96
C TYR A 241 20.48 -5.32 7.25
N ASN A 242 21.00 -5.87 8.34
CA ASN A 242 21.07 -5.21 9.66
C ASN A 242 22.46 -4.67 9.90
N PHE A 243 22.57 -3.39 10.21
CA PHE A 243 23.84 -2.69 10.47
C PHE A 243 24.02 -2.42 11.96
N PRO A 244 25.27 -2.36 12.46
CA PRO A 244 25.54 -2.04 13.87
C PRO A 244 25.06 -0.65 14.31
N SER A 245 24.82 0.25 13.36
CA SER A 245 24.26 1.59 13.61
C SER A 245 22.77 1.59 13.97
N GLY A 246 22.08 0.44 13.89
CA GLY A 246 20.62 0.33 14.00
C GLY A 246 19.91 0.56 12.66
N LEU A 247 20.63 0.85 11.56
CA LEU A 247 20.04 0.88 10.24
C LEU A 247 19.67 -0.53 9.81
N GLN A 248 18.42 -0.72 9.37
CA GLN A 248 17.98 -1.91 8.63
C GLN A 248 17.60 -1.49 7.20
N ILE A 249 17.97 -2.32 6.22
CA ILE A 249 17.57 -2.16 4.82
C ILE A 249 16.87 -3.44 4.39
N VAL A 250 15.63 -3.32 3.92
CA VAL A 250 14.82 -4.47 3.46
C VAL A 250 14.46 -4.31 1.99
N PRO A 251 15.22 -4.88 1.06
CA PRO A 251 14.80 -5.01 -0.32
C PRO A 251 13.84 -6.19 -0.50
N GLY A 252 12.93 -6.06 -1.47
CA GLY A 252 11.98 -7.10 -1.82
C GLY A 252 11.56 -7.07 -3.28
N LEU A 253 11.09 -8.21 -3.75
CA LEU A 253 10.61 -8.42 -5.11
C LEU A 253 9.36 -9.30 -5.09
N ALA A 254 8.33 -8.88 -5.82
CA ALA A 254 7.13 -9.69 -6.01
C ALA A 254 6.60 -9.63 -7.45
N PHE A 255 5.72 -10.55 -7.77
CA PHE A 255 5.12 -10.70 -9.10
C PHE A 255 3.59 -10.76 -8.98
N PRO A 256 2.89 -9.63 -8.90
CA PRO A 256 1.43 -9.61 -8.91
C PRO A 256 0.88 -10.21 -10.21
N ILE A 257 0.04 -11.21 -10.07
CA ILE A 257 -0.60 -11.96 -11.16
C ILE A 257 -2.11 -11.78 -11.01
N GLY A 258 -2.73 -11.17 -12.01
CA GLY A 258 -4.17 -10.95 -12.06
C GLY A 258 -4.94 -12.25 -12.18
N VAL A 259 -5.96 -12.43 -11.34
CA VAL A 259 -6.91 -13.54 -11.37
C VAL A 259 -8.34 -13.02 -11.43
N GLY A 260 -9.30 -13.87 -11.76
CA GLY A 260 -10.70 -13.47 -11.89
C GLY A 260 -10.88 -12.34 -12.91
N ALA A 261 -11.40 -11.19 -12.47
CA ALA A 261 -11.63 -10.00 -13.31
C ALA A 261 -10.32 -9.40 -13.87
N SER A 262 -9.20 -9.58 -13.18
CA SER A 262 -7.87 -9.12 -13.60
C SER A 262 -7.07 -10.18 -14.38
N LYS A 263 -7.70 -11.29 -14.79
CA LYS A 263 -7.00 -12.38 -15.48
C LYS A 263 -6.25 -11.88 -16.72
N GLY A 264 -4.97 -12.22 -16.79
CA GLY A 264 -4.05 -11.81 -17.85
C GLY A 264 -3.14 -10.65 -17.46
N GLU A 265 -3.51 -9.83 -16.48
CA GLU A 265 -2.65 -8.77 -15.98
C GLU A 265 -1.47 -9.35 -15.20
N LYS A 266 -0.28 -8.78 -15.40
CA LYS A 266 0.94 -9.15 -14.68
C LYS A 266 1.72 -7.89 -14.36
N ALA A 267 2.39 -7.89 -13.21
CA ALA A 267 3.26 -6.81 -12.81
C ALA A 267 4.56 -7.32 -12.18
N VAL A 268 5.55 -6.46 -12.14
CA VAL A 268 6.73 -6.58 -11.28
C VAL A 268 6.60 -5.54 -10.19
N PHE A 269 6.79 -5.96 -8.95
CA PHE A 269 6.77 -5.10 -7.78
C PHE A 269 8.13 -5.13 -7.09
N LEU A 270 8.71 -3.95 -6.88
CA LEU A 270 9.94 -3.76 -6.14
C LEU A 270 9.63 -3.04 -4.82
N TYR A 271 10.25 -3.49 -3.76
CA TYR A 271 10.17 -2.94 -2.43
C TYR A 271 11.55 -2.58 -1.91
N LEU A 272 11.66 -1.45 -1.23
CA LEU A 272 12.88 -1.06 -0.54
C LEU A 272 12.53 -0.20 0.67
N SER A 273 12.71 -0.73 1.88
CA SER A 273 12.60 0.06 3.09
C SER A 273 13.95 0.33 3.73
N PHE A 274 14.00 1.47 4.42
CA PHE A 274 15.11 1.89 5.28
C PHE A 274 14.51 2.25 6.63
N GLU A 275 14.97 1.58 7.67
CA GLU A 275 14.57 1.85 9.03
C GLU A 275 15.81 2.21 9.83
N HIS A 276 15.76 3.32 10.56
CA HIS A 276 16.90 3.76 11.35
C HIS A 276 16.49 4.60 12.55
N PRO A 277 17.30 4.61 13.63
CA PRO A 277 17.09 5.52 14.75
C PRO A 277 17.18 6.98 14.30
N PHE A 278 16.34 7.83 14.89
CA PHE A 278 16.48 9.27 14.80
C PHE A 278 16.51 9.87 16.23
N LYS A 279 17.21 10.98 16.38
CA LYS A 279 17.34 11.70 17.66
C LYS A 279 16.32 12.82 17.76
#